data_d8010b6949386696ce6f3f5c5900b3e3
#
_entry.id   d8010b6949386696ce6f3f5c5900b3e3
#
_cell.length_a   1.000
_cell.length_b   1.000
_cell.length_c   1.000
_cell.angle_alpha   90.00
_cell.angle_beta   90.00
_cell.angle_gamma   90.00
#
_symmetry.space_group_name_H-M   'P 1'
#
loop_
_entity.id
_entity.type
_entity.pdbx_description
1 polymer ?
#
loop_
_entity_poly.entity_id
_entity_poly.type
_entity_poly.pdbx_seq_one_letter_code
_entity_poly.pdbx_strand_id
1 'polypeptide(L)'
;MSDAYVLDASAVLCLLQEEKGAERVARALPAVIGAVDYSEVIGKLVESGMDEAAADALIDMRQVNAIPFGRTQARMAGSLRTTTRKLGLSLGDRACLALAAAEGATALTCERVWTKFEAPCKVEALR
;
A
#
# COMPACT_ATOMS: atom_id res chain seq x y z
N MET A 1 15.93 14.81 -6.46
CA MET A 1 14.53 14.55 -6.22
C MET A 1 14.32 13.10 -5.82
N SER A 2 13.84 12.87 -4.64
CA SER A 2 13.60 11.49 -4.24
C SER A 2 12.24 11.03 -4.76
N ASP A 3 12.21 9.83 -5.30
CA ASP A 3 10.98 9.18 -5.68
C ASP A 3 10.55 8.30 -4.53
N ALA A 4 9.75 8.88 -3.63
CA ALA A 4 9.23 8.13 -2.51
C ALA A 4 7.96 7.39 -2.94
N TYR A 5 7.82 6.16 -2.47
CA TYR A 5 6.68 5.31 -2.82
C TYR A 5 6.03 4.75 -1.57
N VAL A 6 4.70 4.73 -1.60
CA VAL A 6 3.90 4.04 -0.60
C VAL A 6 3.25 2.85 -1.32
N LEU A 7 3.48 1.66 -0.81
CA LEU A 7 2.93 0.43 -1.39
C LEU A 7 1.64 0.07 -0.66
N ASP A 8 0.63 -0.35 -1.42
CA ASP A 8 -0.54 -0.95 -0.80
C ASP A 8 -0.31 -2.45 -0.59
N ALA A 9 -1.27 -3.14 0.01
CA ALA A 9 -1.13 -4.57 0.26
C ALA A 9 -0.94 -5.36 -1.04
N SER A 10 -1.64 -4.97 -2.12
CA SER A 10 -1.55 -5.70 -3.39
C SER A 10 -0.14 -5.58 -4.00
N ALA A 11 0.49 -4.41 -3.89
CA ALA A 11 1.84 -4.21 -4.42
C ALA A 11 2.86 -5.03 -3.63
N VAL A 12 2.74 -5.05 -2.29
CA VAL A 12 3.66 -5.84 -1.46
C VAL A 12 3.49 -7.32 -1.75
N LEU A 13 2.25 -7.81 -1.83
CA LEU A 13 2.01 -9.22 -2.13
C LEU A 13 2.53 -9.59 -3.53
N CYS A 14 2.37 -8.69 -4.49
CA CYS A 14 2.93 -8.87 -5.84
C CYS A 14 4.44 -9.07 -5.77
N LEU A 15 5.12 -8.24 -4.98
CA LEU A 15 6.56 -8.35 -4.78
C LEU A 15 6.96 -9.68 -4.14
N LEU A 16 6.30 -10.03 -3.03
CA LEU A 16 6.65 -11.23 -2.26
C LEU A 16 6.34 -12.52 -3.01
N GLN A 17 5.31 -12.53 -3.84
CA GLN A 17 4.88 -13.69 -4.59
C GLN A 17 5.44 -13.71 -6.02
N GLU A 18 6.28 -12.74 -6.34
CA GLU A 18 6.94 -12.62 -7.64
C GLU A 18 5.97 -12.65 -8.82
N GLU A 19 4.86 -11.93 -8.67
CA GLU A 19 3.84 -11.84 -9.70
C GLU A 19 4.22 -10.78 -10.74
N LYS A 20 3.39 -10.67 -11.80
CA LYS A 20 3.58 -9.65 -12.83
C LYS A 20 3.54 -8.25 -12.21
N GLY A 21 4.61 -7.49 -12.38
CA GLY A 21 4.78 -6.17 -11.78
C GLY A 21 5.78 -6.16 -10.64
N ALA A 22 6.23 -7.32 -10.17
CA ALA A 22 7.17 -7.41 -9.04
C ALA A 22 8.47 -6.62 -9.30
N GLU A 23 8.96 -6.63 -10.54
CA GLU A 23 10.17 -5.91 -10.89
C GLU A 23 10.00 -4.40 -10.72
N ARG A 24 8.81 -3.89 -11.04
CA ARG A 24 8.52 -2.46 -10.86
C ARG A 24 8.49 -2.10 -9.38
N VAL A 25 7.91 -2.96 -8.54
CA VAL A 25 7.89 -2.74 -7.09
C VAL A 25 9.32 -2.77 -6.56
N ALA A 26 10.13 -3.73 -7.02
CA ALA A 26 11.51 -3.85 -6.58
C ALA A 26 12.31 -2.57 -6.85
N ARG A 27 12.05 -1.88 -7.96
CA ARG A 27 12.72 -0.63 -8.27
C ARG A 27 12.28 0.54 -7.39
N ALA A 28 11.18 0.39 -6.68
CA ALA A 28 10.69 1.41 -5.76
C ALA A 28 11.27 1.28 -4.35
N LEU A 29 11.97 0.20 -4.07
CA LEU A 29 12.51 -0.08 -2.73
C LEU A 29 13.77 0.74 -2.46
N PRO A 30 14.03 1.19 -1.22
CA PRO A 30 13.18 0.99 -0.05
C PRO A 30 11.89 1.84 -0.14
N ALA A 31 10.80 1.32 0.39
CA ALA A 31 9.50 1.96 0.34
C ALA A 31 8.79 1.78 1.68
N VAL A 32 7.63 2.40 1.81
CA VAL A 32 6.83 2.27 3.03
C VAL A 32 5.48 1.64 2.71
N ILE A 33 4.87 1.07 3.75
CA ILE A 33 3.52 0.57 3.72
C ILE A 33 2.82 1.09 4.97
N GLY A 34 1.57 1.51 4.85
CA GLY A 34 0.81 1.93 6.02
C GLY A 34 0.42 0.74 6.89
N ALA A 35 0.20 0.97 8.18
CA ALA A 35 -0.10 -0.10 9.13
C ALA A 35 -1.35 -0.89 8.78
N VAL A 36 -2.36 -0.26 8.19
CA VAL A 36 -3.59 -0.96 7.79
C VAL A 36 -3.28 -1.98 6.68
N ASP A 37 -2.57 -1.54 5.65
CA ASP A 37 -2.17 -2.42 4.54
C ASP A 37 -1.17 -3.49 5.00
N TYR A 38 -0.28 -3.11 5.92
CA TYR A 38 0.67 -4.06 6.51
C TYR A 38 -0.10 -5.19 7.20
N SER A 39 -1.14 -4.86 7.96
CA SER A 39 -1.98 -5.86 8.63
C SER A 39 -2.62 -6.81 7.61
N GLU A 40 -3.06 -6.29 6.47
CA GLU A 40 -3.63 -7.14 5.42
C GLU A 40 -2.60 -8.10 4.84
N VAL A 41 -1.36 -7.63 4.62
CA VAL A 41 -0.28 -8.48 4.11
C VAL A 41 0.03 -9.58 5.12
N ILE A 42 0.20 -9.22 6.40
CA ILE A 42 0.44 -10.20 7.46
C ILE A 42 -0.68 -11.23 7.48
N GLY A 43 -1.94 -10.78 7.42
CA GLY A 43 -3.08 -11.69 7.42
C GLY A 43 -3.05 -12.70 6.28
N LYS A 44 -2.72 -12.25 5.08
CA LYS A 44 -2.63 -13.13 3.92
C LYS A 44 -1.50 -14.15 4.06
N LEU A 45 -0.35 -13.72 4.56
CA LEU A 45 0.80 -14.62 4.73
C LEU A 45 0.53 -15.66 5.82
N VAL A 46 -0.08 -15.23 6.92
CA VAL A 46 -0.46 -16.16 8.00
C VAL A 46 -1.50 -17.16 7.52
N GLU A 47 -2.48 -16.70 6.76
CA GLU A 47 -3.52 -17.56 6.18
C GLU A 47 -2.91 -18.62 5.27
N SER A 48 -1.81 -18.30 4.59
CA SER A 48 -1.13 -19.26 3.74
C SER A 48 -0.20 -20.21 4.50
N GLY A 49 -0.14 -20.10 5.81
CA GLY A 49 0.63 -21.02 6.67
C GLY A 49 1.92 -20.45 7.24
N MET A 50 2.23 -19.19 6.97
CA MET A 50 3.45 -18.59 7.47
C MET A 50 3.27 -18.16 8.94
N ASP A 51 4.32 -18.33 9.75
CA ASP A 51 4.33 -17.81 11.11
C ASP A 51 4.35 -16.26 11.06
N GLU A 52 3.65 -15.63 11.98
CA GLU A 52 3.49 -14.17 12.01
C GLU A 52 4.83 -13.44 12.11
N ALA A 53 5.74 -13.93 12.95
CA ALA A 53 7.06 -13.31 13.09
C ALA A 53 7.90 -13.48 11.82
N ALA A 54 7.76 -14.61 11.13
CA ALA A 54 8.44 -14.84 9.86
C ALA A 54 7.88 -13.92 8.78
N ALA A 55 6.58 -13.68 8.78
CA ALA A 55 5.94 -12.78 7.82
C ALA A 55 6.47 -11.34 8.00
N ASP A 56 6.54 -10.89 9.25
CA ASP A 56 7.09 -9.56 9.57
C ASP A 56 8.54 -9.44 9.09
N ALA A 57 9.37 -10.45 9.40
CA ALA A 57 10.76 -10.45 8.99
C ALA A 57 10.91 -10.43 7.47
N LEU A 58 10.05 -11.14 6.74
CA LEU A 58 10.09 -11.17 5.29
C LEU A 58 9.83 -9.78 4.70
N ILE A 59 8.83 -9.09 5.21
CA ILE A 59 8.50 -7.73 4.74
C ILE A 59 9.66 -6.79 5.00
N ASP A 60 10.22 -6.85 6.21
CA ASP A 60 11.35 -6.01 6.60
C ASP A 60 12.59 -6.27 5.74
N MET A 61 12.89 -7.53 5.47
CA MET A 61 14.02 -7.92 4.62
C MET A 61 13.91 -7.39 3.19
N ARG A 62 12.69 -7.16 2.72
CA ARG A 62 12.49 -6.61 1.38
C ARG A 62 12.48 -5.09 1.38
N GLN A 63 12.88 -4.47 2.49
CA GLN A 63 13.02 -3.02 2.61
C GLN A 63 11.69 -2.27 2.48
N VAL A 64 10.62 -2.87 3.01
CA VAL A 64 9.31 -2.25 3.12
C VAL A 64 9.09 -1.92 4.59
N ASN A 65 9.02 -0.64 4.91
CA ASN A 65 8.92 -0.18 6.29
C ASN A 65 7.47 0.20 6.63
N ALA A 66 6.93 -0.36 7.72
CA ALA A 66 5.56 -0.10 8.13
C ALA A 66 5.46 1.22 8.90
N ILE A 67 4.50 2.04 8.53
CA ILE A 67 4.27 3.36 9.12
C ILE A 67 2.95 3.34 9.90
N PRO A 68 2.94 3.84 11.15
CA PRO A 68 1.71 3.86 11.95
C PRO A 68 0.57 4.64 11.29
N PHE A 69 -0.66 4.17 11.53
CA PHE A 69 -1.87 4.82 11.02
C PHE A 69 -2.40 5.73 12.13
N GLY A 70 -2.04 7.00 12.05
CA GLY A 70 -2.39 7.96 13.07
C GLY A 70 -3.67 8.74 12.75
N ARG A 71 -4.01 9.66 13.66
CA ARG A 71 -5.25 10.42 13.59
C ARG A 71 -5.37 11.24 12.30
N THR A 72 -4.30 11.91 11.89
CA THR A 72 -4.32 12.74 10.69
C THR A 72 -4.60 11.92 9.44
N GLN A 73 -3.93 10.78 9.32
CA GLN A 73 -4.15 9.88 8.18
C GLN A 73 -5.55 9.28 8.22
N ALA A 74 -6.04 8.94 9.43
CA ALA A 74 -7.37 8.39 9.58
C ALA A 74 -8.45 9.39 9.13
N ARG A 75 -8.27 10.67 9.47
CA ARG A 75 -9.19 11.71 9.04
C ARG A 75 -9.22 11.85 7.52
N MET A 76 -8.06 11.85 6.88
CA MET A 76 -8.00 11.93 5.43
C MET A 76 -8.60 10.68 4.78
N ALA A 77 -8.24 9.50 5.28
CA ALA A 77 -8.80 8.25 4.75
C ALA A 77 -10.33 8.24 4.86
N GLY A 78 -10.85 8.73 5.99
CA GLY A 78 -12.28 8.86 6.18
C GLY A 78 -12.91 9.83 5.20
N SER A 79 -12.27 10.97 4.96
CA SER A 79 -12.80 11.99 4.05
C SER A 79 -12.86 11.50 2.60
N LEU A 80 -12.07 10.52 2.23
CA LEU A 80 -12.07 9.96 0.87
C LEU A 80 -13.25 9.01 0.64
N ARG A 81 -13.97 8.62 1.70
CA ARG A 81 -15.03 7.62 1.58
C ARG A 81 -16.11 8.00 0.57
N THR A 82 -16.55 9.27 0.62
CA THR A 82 -17.64 9.72 -0.25
C THR A 82 -17.26 9.63 -1.73
N THR A 83 -16.05 10.10 -2.08
CA THR A 83 -15.61 10.14 -3.47
C THR A 83 -15.19 8.78 -4.01
N THR A 84 -14.88 7.82 -3.13
CA THR A 84 -14.39 6.51 -3.55
C THR A 84 -15.37 5.37 -3.35
N ARG A 85 -16.55 5.66 -2.75
CA ARG A 85 -17.53 4.62 -2.45
C ARG A 85 -17.95 3.83 -3.67
N LYS A 86 -18.27 4.50 -4.75
CA LYS A 86 -18.75 3.84 -5.98
C LYS A 86 -17.67 3.01 -6.66
N LEU A 87 -16.42 3.36 -6.40
CA LEU A 87 -15.28 2.64 -6.95
C LEU A 87 -14.88 1.44 -6.08
N GLY A 88 -15.52 1.30 -4.92
CA GLY A 88 -15.30 0.17 -4.04
C GLY A 88 -14.00 0.18 -3.28
N LEU A 89 -13.39 1.34 -3.06
CA LEU A 89 -12.14 1.41 -2.31
C LEU A 89 -12.37 1.04 -0.84
N SER A 90 -11.53 0.14 -0.34
CA SER A 90 -11.56 -0.32 1.05
C SER A 90 -10.89 0.71 1.97
N LEU A 91 -10.97 0.47 3.27
CA LEU A 91 -10.23 1.28 4.24
C LEU A 91 -8.73 1.22 3.95
N GLY A 92 -8.19 0.04 3.64
CA GLY A 92 -6.78 -0.12 3.30
C GLY A 92 -6.39 0.74 2.10
N ASP A 93 -7.21 0.73 1.06
CA ASP A 93 -6.98 1.54 -0.14
C ASP A 93 -6.91 3.01 0.22
N ARG A 94 -7.91 3.48 0.98
CA ARG A 94 -7.98 4.90 1.38
C ARG A 94 -6.85 5.27 2.33
N ALA A 95 -6.46 4.36 3.21
CA ALA A 95 -5.35 4.58 4.14
C ALA A 95 -4.03 4.73 3.38
N CYS A 96 -3.82 3.92 2.33
CA CYS A 96 -2.63 4.01 1.49
C CYS A 96 -2.56 5.37 0.79
N LEU A 97 -3.68 5.80 0.20
CA LEU A 97 -3.75 7.10 -0.46
C LEU A 97 -3.50 8.26 0.51
N ALA A 98 -4.03 8.14 1.72
CA ALA A 98 -3.84 9.18 2.75
C ALA A 98 -2.37 9.27 3.16
N LEU A 99 -1.70 8.13 3.32
CA LEU A 99 -0.29 8.11 3.68
C LEU A 99 0.56 8.70 2.54
N ALA A 100 0.29 8.30 1.31
CA ALA A 100 1.02 8.82 0.16
C ALA A 100 0.86 10.33 0.05
N ALA A 101 -0.35 10.85 0.27
CA ALA A 101 -0.60 12.29 0.26
C ALA A 101 0.21 13.00 1.34
N ALA A 102 0.23 12.44 2.56
CA ALA A 102 0.96 13.04 3.68
C ALA A 102 2.47 13.04 3.45
N GLU A 103 2.98 12.02 2.76
CA GLU A 103 4.42 11.88 2.50
C GLU A 103 4.87 12.58 1.20
N GLY A 104 3.94 13.13 0.43
CA GLY A 104 4.28 13.67 -0.89
C GLY A 104 4.79 12.58 -1.82
N ALA A 105 4.31 11.37 -1.67
CA ALA A 105 4.80 10.17 -2.36
C ALA A 105 3.82 9.69 -3.41
N THR A 106 4.26 8.74 -4.22
CA THR A 106 3.42 8.05 -5.20
C THR A 106 2.89 6.75 -4.57
N ALA A 107 1.60 6.52 -4.68
CA ALA A 107 0.99 5.26 -4.25
C ALA A 107 1.14 4.23 -5.38
N LEU A 108 1.67 3.06 -5.04
CA LEU A 108 1.89 1.98 -5.98
C LEU A 108 0.95 0.84 -5.66
N THR A 109 0.14 0.43 -6.62
CA THR A 109 -0.94 -0.53 -6.41
C THR A 109 -1.12 -1.43 -7.63
N CYS A 110 -1.76 -2.58 -7.44
CA CYS A 110 -2.21 -3.41 -8.56
C CYS A 110 -3.63 -3.04 -9.00
N GLU A 111 -4.28 -2.10 -8.32
CA GLU A 111 -5.70 -1.77 -8.51
C GLU A 111 -5.88 -0.62 -9.49
N ARG A 112 -6.21 -0.94 -10.74
CA ARG A 112 -6.42 0.08 -11.77
C ARG A 112 -7.50 1.09 -11.43
N VAL A 113 -8.47 0.68 -10.62
CA VAL A 113 -9.58 1.55 -10.25
C VAL A 113 -9.14 2.83 -9.57
N TRP A 114 -7.95 2.82 -8.93
CA TRP A 114 -7.42 4.02 -8.29
C TRP A 114 -7.06 5.13 -9.28
N THR A 115 -6.92 4.80 -10.55
CA THR A 115 -6.63 5.81 -11.58
C THR A 115 -7.90 6.45 -12.14
N LYS A 116 -9.08 6.04 -11.64
CA LYS A 116 -10.36 6.48 -12.18
C LYS A 116 -11.01 7.63 -11.40
N PHE A 117 -10.28 8.23 -10.49
CA PHE A 117 -10.75 9.41 -9.77
C PHE A 117 -9.56 10.31 -9.49
N GLU A 118 -9.88 11.54 -9.06
CA GLU A 118 -8.82 12.48 -8.72
C GLU A 118 -8.30 12.18 -7.31
N ALA A 119 -7.22 11.43 -7.25
CA ALA A 119 -6.62 11.01 -5.99
C ALA A 119 -5.84 12.17 -5.35
N PRO A 120 -5.65 12.14 -4.02
CA PRO A 120 -4.89 13.20 -3.32
C PRO A 120 -3.37 13.08 -3.52
N CYS A 121 -2.91 12.12 -4.28
CA CYS A 121 -1.50 11.88 -4.55
C CYS A 121 -1.34 11.28 -5.94
N LYS A 122 -0.10 11.15 -6.39
CA LYS A 122 0.16 10.40 -7.62
C LYS A 122 -0.11 8.92 -7.37
N VAL A 123 -0.69 8.26 -8.37
CA VAL A 123 -0.98 6.83 -8.32
C VAL A 123 -0.36 6.16 -9.53
N GLU A 124 0.29 5.05 -9.31
CA GLU A 124 0.80 4.20 -10.39
C GLU A 124 0.22 2.81 -10.21
N ALA A 125 -0.46 2.32 -11.24
CA ALA A 125 -1.02 0.95 -11.24
C ALA A 125 -0.03 0.02 -11.94
N LEU A 126 0.24 -1.11 -11.30
CA LEU A 126 1.25 -2.07 -11.79
C LEU A 126 0.76 -2.89 -12.98
N ARG A 127 -0.55 -3.05 -13.12
CA ARG A 127 -1.12 -3.87 -14.18
C ARG A 127 -2.61 -3.59 -14.39
#